data_417f7c42864b1327b336f2b90fc8c0a5
#
_entry.id   417f7c42864b1327b336f2b90fc8c0a5
#
_cell.length_a   1.000
_cell.length_b   1.000
_cell.length_c   1.000
_cell.angle_alpha   90.00
_cell.angle_beta   90.00
_cell.angle_gamma   90.00
#
_symmetry.space_group_name_H-M   'P 1'
#
loop_
_entity.id
_entity.type
_entity.pdbx_description
1 polymer ?
#
loop_
_entity_poly.entity_id
_entity_poly.type
_entity_poly.pdbx_seq_one_letter_code
_entity_poly.pdbx_strand_id
1 'polypeptide(L)'
;MQKWLPLIVFVIILGVSRIIGALSPDSMPNLQPYGALFFCGMAMFGVRWIWVPAVAWFLSYPLTSAMNGYGWDAQLLVVIAGFALMVGLAYFFRQKSAATIFVGSVASAILFYLATNTLSWALEPAYAKTWGGLGQALSTGLPGHLPTWTFFRNGLMAQVVFSLVFLGAYQAVKIHPKQKAAGASV
;
A
#
# COMPACT_ATOMS: atom_id res chain seq x y z
N MET A 1 -16.81 4.95 -23.65
CA MET A 1 -15.62 4.10 -23.52
C MET A 1 -14.32 4.88 -23.22
N GLN A 2 -14.02 6.00 -23.91
CA GLN A 2 -12.76 6.76 -23.68
C GLN A 2 -12.53 7.28 -22.25
N LYS A 3 -13.58 7.57 -21.48
CA LYS A 3 -13.45 8.10 -20.11
C LYS A 3 -12.92 7.08 -19.08
N TRP A 4 -13.13 5.79 -19.34
CA TRP A 4 -12.73 4.70 -18.43
C TRP A 4 -11.37 4.09 -18.79
N LEU A 5 -10.87 4.35 -19.99
CA LEU A 5 -9.62 3.77 -20.47
C LEU A 5 -8.42 4.05 -19.55
N PRO A 6 -8.19 5.30 -19.07
CA PRO A 6 -7.08 5.56 -18.16
C PRO A 6 -7.20 4.77 -16.85
N LEU A 7 -8.41 4.61 -16.33
CA LEU A 7 -8.67 3.87 -15.11
C LEU A 7 -8.41 2.37 -15.29
N ILE A 8 -8.87 1.80 -16.41
CA ILE A 8 -8.63 0.39 -16.74
C ILE A 8 -7.12 0.14 -16.88
N VAL A 9 -6.41 1.00 -17.60
CA VAL A 9 -4.95 0.90 -17.75
C VAL A 9 -4.26 0.97 -16.38
N PHE A 10 -4.72 1.86 -15.50
CA PHE A 10 -4.18 2.00 -14.15
C PHE A 10 -4.39 0.73 -13.30
N VAL A 11 -5.60 0.15 -13.32
CA VAL A 11 -5.90 -1.11 -12.63
C VAL A 11 -5.05 -2.27 -13.15
N ILE A 12 -4.84 -2.33 -14.48
CA ILE A 12 -3.97 -3.34 -15.10
C ILE A 12 -2.52 -3.16 -14.63
N ILE A 13 -1.99 -1.93 -14.64
CA ILE A 13 -0.62 -1.66 -14.16
C ILE A 13 -0.46 -2.08 -12.71
N LEU A 14 -1.45 -1.81 -11.85
CA LEU A 14 -1.42 -2.23 -10.45
C LEU A 14 -1.44 -3.76 -10.29
N GLY A 15 -2.29 -4.44 -11.05
CA GLY A 15 -2.33 -5.90 -11.05
C GLY A 15 -1.01 -6.51 -11.53
N VAL A 16 -0.46 -5.99 -12.63
CA VAL A 16 0.83 -6.42 -13.19
C VAL A 16 1.98 -6.19 -12.20
N SER A 17 2.04 -5.02 -11.53
CA SER A 17 3.08 -4.75 -10.53
C SER A 17 3.08 -5.78 -9.39
N ARG A 18 1.89 -6.26 -9.00
CA ARG A 18 1.74 -7.30 -8.00
C ARG A 18 2.22 -8.67 -8.49
N ILE A 19 1.90 -9.00 -9.73
CA ILE A 19 2.36 -10.26 -10.36
C ILE A 19 3.88 -10.27 -10.47
N ILE A 20 4.50 -9.17 -10.90
CA ILE A 20 5.97 -9.02 -10.96
C ILE A 20 6.58 -9.23 -9.56
N GLY A 21 6.00 -8.62 -8.52
CA GLY A 21 6.43 -8.84 -7.14
C GLY A 21 6.30 -10.29 -6.67
N ALA A 22 5.26 -11.00 -7.14
CA ALA A 22 5.04 -12.42 -6.84
C ALA A 22 6.01 -13.35 -7.59
N LEU A 23 6.50 -12.95 -8.75
CA LEU A 23 7.53 -13.69 -9.52
C LEU A 23 8.93 -13.58 -8.91
N SER A 24 9.16 -12.62 -8.01
CA SER A 24 10.46 -12.39 -7.37
C SER A 24 10.31 -12.26 -5.85
N PRO A 25 9.72 -13.26 -5.17
CA PRO A 25 9.34 -13.16 -3.77
C PRO A 25 10.53 -12.98 -2.82
N ASP A 26 11.69 -13.54 -3.19
CA ASP A 26 12.89 -13.52 -2.35
C ASP A 26 13.69 -12.22 -2.46
N SER A 27 13.64 -11.57 -3.63
CA SER A 27 14.46 -10.38 -3.89
C SER A 27 13.79 -9.08 -3.45
N MET A 28 12.48 -8.93 -3.73
CA MET A 28 11.74 -7.69 -3.47
C MET A 28 10.33 -7.95 -2.88
N PRO A 29 10.22 -8.71 -1.77
CA PRO A 29 8.92 -8.96 -1.17
C PRO A 29 8.30 -7.64 -0.74
N ASN A 30 7.00 -7.48 -0.98
CA ASN A 30 6.21 -6.31 -0.56
C ASN A 30 6.61 -4.95 -1.20
N LEU A 31 7.42 -4.95 -2.27
CA LEU A 31 7.74 -3.72 -3.03
C LEU A 31 6.56 -3.39 -3.98
N GLN A 32 5.47 -2.89 -3.44
CA GLN A 32 4.21 -2.69 -4.16
C GLN A 32 3.60 -1.30 -3.90
N PRO A 33 2.89 -0.68 -4.87
CA PRO A 33 2.36 0.67 -4.74
C PRO A 33 1.11 0.78 -3.87
N TYR A 34 0.52 -0.34 -3.43
CA TYR A 34 -0.81 -0.35 -2.83
C TYR A 34 -0.94 0.50 -1.57
N GLY A 35 0.03 0.44 -0.65
CA GLY A 35 0.00 1.26 0.57
C GLY A 35 -0.06 2.75 0.25
N ALA A 36 0.80 3.20 -0.67
CA ALA A 36 0.81 4.60 -1.11
C ALA A 36 -0.49 4.99 -1.82
N LEU A 37 -1.07 4.10 -2.64
CA LEU A 37 -2.34 4.33 -3.32
C LEU A 37 -3.52 4.42 -2.36
N PHE A 38 -3.61 3.52 -1.39
CA PHE A 38 -4.66 3.57 -0.37
C PHE A 38 -4.56 4.86 0.44
N PHE A 39 -3.37 5.22 0.92
CA PHE A 39 -3.19 6.42 1.73
C PHE A 39 -3.35 7.70 0.91
N CYS A 40 -2.53 7.89 -0.13
CA CYS A 40 -2.55 9.11 -0.93
C CYS A 40 -3.87 9.26 -1.70
N GLY A 41 -4.43 8.16 -2.22
CA GLY A 41 -5.73 8.17 -2.89
C GLY A 41 -6.85 8.65 -1.97
N MET A 42 -6.89 8.14 -0.73
CA MET A 42 -7.85 8.62 0.28
C MET A 42 -7.62 10.09 0.65
N ALA A 43 -6.37 10.48 0.88
CA ALA A 43 -6.04 11.84 1.30
C ALA A 43 -6.31 12.89 0.21
N MET A 44 -6.05 12.56 -1.07
CA MET A 44 -6.21 13.47 -2.21
C MET A 44 -7.62 13.48 -2.79
N PHE A 45 -8.22 12.30 -2.97
CA PHE A 45 -9.47 12.14 -3.72
C PHE A 45 -10.66 11.68 -2.86
N GLY A 46 -10.39 11.23 -1.63
CA GLY A 46 -11.41 10.76 -0.70
C GLY A 46 -11.82 9.30 -0.92
N VAL A 47 -12.81 8.86 -0.14
CA VAL A 47 -13.24 7.46 -0.06
C VAL A 47 -13.65 6.85 -1.41
N ARG A 48 -14.16 7.65 -2.31
CA ARG A 48 -14.60 7.21 -3.65
C ARG A 48 -13.47 6.64 -4.52
N TRP A 49 -12.21 6.88 -4.17
CA TRP A 49 -11.04 6.36 -4.90
C TRP A 49 -10.52 5.05 -4.36
N ILE A 50 -10.94 4.65 -3.16
CA ILE A 50 -10.44 3.46 -2.49
C ILE A 50 -10.78 2.18 -3.27
N TRP A 51 -11.89 2.16 -4.00
CA TRP A 51 -12.26 1.00 -4.80
C TRP A 51 -11.24 0.67 -5.90
N VAL A 52 -10.49 1.67 -6.42
CA VAL A 52 -9.50 1.47 -7.49
C VAL A 52 -8.37 0.55 -7.04
N PRO A 53 -7.57 0.89 -6.00
CA PRO A 53 -6.55 -0.03 -5.50
C PRO A 53 -7.15 -1.30 -4.89
N ALA A 54 -8.35 -1.24 -4.30
CA ALA A 54 -9.01 -2.40 -3.72
C ALA A 54 -9.38 -3.44 -4.79
N VAL A 55 -9.99 -3.02 -5.90
CA VAL A 55 -10.32 -3.91 -7.02
C VAL A 55 -9.06 -4.50 -7.64
N ALA A 56 -8.04 -3.68 -7.92
CA ALA A 56 -6.78 -4.17 -8.49
C ALA A 56 -6.10 -5.19 -7.57
N TRP A 57 -6.08 -4.93 -6.26
CA TRP A 57 -5.52 -5.84 -5.27
C TRP A 57 -6.31 -7.14 -5.20
N PHE A 58 -7.64 -7.05 -5.10
CA PHE A 58 -8.52 -8.21 -4.97
C PHE A 58 -8.50 -9.10 -6.22
N LEU A 59 -8.55 -8.52 -7.42
CA LEU A 59 -8.49 -9.28 -8.67
C LEU A 59 -7.13 -9.98 -8.88
N SER A 60 -6.04 -9.39 -8.41
CA SER A 60 -4.71 -10.01 -8.49
C SER A 60 -4.44 -11.04 -7.38
N TYR A 61 -5.22 -11.04 -6.30
CA TYR A 61 -4.98 -11.90 -5.14
C TYR A 61 -5.03 -13.41 -5.45
N PRO A 62 -6.03 -13.94 -6.18
CA PRO A 62 -6.09 -15.38 -6.46
C PRO A 62 -4.86 -15.88 -7.21
N LEU A 63 -4.38 -15.10 -8.19
CA LEU A 63 -3.21 -15.46 -8.99
C LEU A 63 -1.93 -15.43 -8.13
N THR A 64 -1.70 -14.35 -7.40
CA THR A 64 -0.51 -14.24 -6.55
C THR A 64 -0.53 -15.21 -5.38
N SER A 65 -1.72 -15.54 -4.87
CA SER A 65 -1.91 -16.57 -3.85
C SER A 65 -1.53 -17.96 -4.37
N ALA A 66 -2.00 -18.32 -5.57
CA ALA A 66 -1.64 -19.58 -6.21
C ALA A 66 -0.13 -19.69 -6.49
N MET A 67 0.52 -18.58 -6.88
CA MET A 67 1.96 -18.56 -7.17
C MET A 67 2.84 -18.71 -5.91
N ASN A 68 2.40 -18.17 -4.78
CA ASN A 68 3.18 -18.13 -3.54
C ASN A 68 2.66 -19.07 -2.44
N GLY A 69 1.65 -19.90 -2.74
CA GLY A 69 1.07 -20.80 -1.77
C GLY A 69 0.32 -20.13 -0.61
N TYR A 70 -0.12 -18.89 -0.77
CA TYR A 70 -0.93 -18.21 0.25
C TYR A 70 -2.37 -18.75 0.25
N GLY A 71 -2.94 -18.89 1.45
CA GLY A 71 -4.32 -19.33 1.61
C GLY A 71 -5.33 -18.17 1.68
N TRP A 72 -6.61 -18.53 1.70
CA TRP A 72 -7.71 -17.66 2.11
C TRP A 72 -7.91 -17.83 3.63
N ASP A 73 -6.96 -17.32 4.40
CA ASP A 73 -6.80 -17.55 5.83
C ASP A 73 -6.86 -16.26 6.65
N ALA A 74 -6.54 -16.37 7.94
CA ALA A 74 -6.52 -15.22 8.85
C ALA A 74 -5.52 -14.14 8.40
N GLN A 75 -4.44 -14.51 7.69
CA GLN A 75 -3.45 -13.56 7.21
C GLN A 75 -4.02 -12.59 6.16
N LEU A 76 -4.95 -13.05 5.32
CA LEU A 76 -5.68 -12.18 4.40
C LEU A 76 -6.45 -11.10 5.18
N LEU A 77 -7.14 -11.48 6.25
CA LEU A 77 -7.88 -10.54 7.09
C LEU A 77 -6.96 -9.53 7.78
N VAL A 78 -5.78 -9.97 8.21
CA VAL A 78 -4.75 -9.10 8.78
C VAL A 78 -4.30 -8.03 7.78
N VAL A 79 -4.07 -8.39 6.52
CA VAL A 79 -3.67 -7.43 5.47
C VAL A 79 -4.81 -6.46 5.16
N ILE A 80 -6.05 -6.93 5.07
CA ILE A 80 -7.23 -6.07 4.86
C ILE A 80 -7.39 -5.08 6.01
N ALA A 81 -7.25 -5.54 7.27
CA ALA A 81 -7.29 -4.68 8.44
C ALA A 81 -6.17 -3.62 8.43
N GLY A 82 -4.97 -4.00 7.99
CA GLY A 82 -3.86 -3.06 7.80
C GLY A 82 -4.17 -1.97 6.77
N PHE A 83 -4.74 -2.32 5.61
CA PHE A 83 -5.17 -1.31 4.62
C PHE A 83 -6.32 -0.45 5.13
N ALA A 84 -7.28 -1.02 5.86
CA ALA A 84 -8.35 -0.25 6.49
C ALA A 84 -7.80 0.78 7.49
N LEU A 85 -6.80 0.39 8.30
CA LEU A 85 -6.09 1.30 9.20
C LEU A 85 -5.41 2.44 8.45
N MET A 86 -4.71 2.15 7.34
CA MET A 86 -4.07 3.17 6.50
C MET A 86 -5.09 4.16 5.93
N VAL A 87 -6.22 3.66 5.42
CA VAL A 87 -7.31 4.49 4.87
C VAL A 87 -7.94 5.34 5.98
N GLY A 88 -8.19 4.76 7.16
CA GLY A 88 -8.70 5.49 8.32
C GLY A 88 -7.76 6.61 8.77
N LEU A 89 -6.46 6.33 8.83
CA LEU A 89 -5.45 7.34 9.15
C LEU A 89 -5.41 8.45 8.08
N ALA A 90 -5.45 8.08 6.80
CA ALA A 90 -5.42 9.01 5.67
C ALA A 90 -6.59 10.00 5.69
N TYR A 91 -7.72 9.64 6.31
CA TYR A 91 -8.87 10.55 6.48
C TYR A 91 -8.48 11.85 7.18
N PHE A 92 -7.62 11.79 8.21
CA PHE A 92 -7.15 12.95 8.96
C PHE A 92 -6.16 13.83 8.16
N PHE A 93 -5.60 13.27 7.07
CA PHE A 93 -4.68 13.97 6.17
C PHE A 93 -5.37 14.55 4.93
N ARG A 94 -6.68 14.43 4.82
CA ARG A 94 -7.43 14.98 3.68
C ARG A 94 -7.21 16.47 3.53
N GLN A 95 -6.98 16.90 2.27
CA GLN A 95 -6.81 18.30 1.89
C GLN A 95 -5.63 19.02 2.57
N LYS A 96 -4.74 18.30 3.22
CA LYS A 96 -3.50 18.86 3.76
C LYS A 96 -2.49 19.11 2.64
N SER A 97 -1.38 19.77 2.96
CA SER A 97 -0.28 19.98 2.01
C SER A 97 0.32 18.67 1.53
N ALA A 98 0.93 18.66 0.34
CA ALA A 98 1.58 17.45 -0.19
C ALA A 98 2.67 16.92 0.77
N ALA A 99 3.44 17.83 1.39
CA ALA A 99 4.45 17.46 2.38
C ALA A 99 3.82 16.78 3.60
N THR A 100 2.70 17.29 4.11
CA THR A 100 1.98 16.70 5.24
C THR A 100 1.42 15.32 4.87
N ILE A 101 0.83 15.18 3.66
CA ILE A 101 0.33 13.89 3.16
C ILE A 101 1.49 12.90 3.01
N PHE A 102 2.65 13.33 2.51
CA PHE A 102 3.82 12.48 2.39
C PHE A 102 4.30 11.95 3.74
N VAL A 103 4.46 12.82 4.73
CA VAL A 103 4.87 12.43 6.09
C VAL A 103 3.84 11.45 6.70
N GLY A 104 2.55 11.75 6.57
CA GLY A 104 1.48 10.86 7.03
C GLY A 104 1.49 9.50 6.31
N SER A 105 1.80 9.49 5.02
CA SER A 105 1.93 8.28 4.22
C SER A 105 3.06 7.38 4.72
N VAL A 106 4.24 7.94 4.98
CA VAL A 106 5.39 7.21 5.55
C VAL A 106 5.06 6.69 6.95
N ALA A 107 4.48 7.53 7.81
CA ALA A 107 4.04 7.10 9.14
C ALA A 107 3.01 5.96 9.07
N SER A 108 2.10 5.98 8.09
CA SER A 108 1.10 4.93 7.91
C SER A 108 1.71 3.59 7.53
N ALA A 109 2.83 3.56 6.80
CA ALA A 109 3.55 2.33 6.47
C ALA A 109 4.17 1.69 7.73
N ILE A 110 4.69 2.51 8.64
CA ILE A 110 5.20 2.03 9.93
C ILE A 110 4.06 1.44 10.77
N LEU A 111 2.94 2.15 10.86
CA LEU A 111 1.76 1.67 11.60
C LEU A 111 1.17 0.40 10.97
N PHE A 112 1.10 0.33 9.64
CA PHE A 112 0.68 -0.88 8.93
C PHE A 112 1.54 -2.08 9.34
N TYR A 113 2.86 -1.93 9.29
CA TYR A 113 3.80 -2.97 9.66
C TYR A 113 3.62 -3.42 11.13
N LEU A 114 3.59 -2.47 12.06
CA LEU A 114 3.40 -2.76 13.47
C LEU A 114 2.05 -3.47 13.72
N ALA A 115 0.96 -2.95 13.15
CA ALA A 115 -0.37 -3.50 13.35
C ALA A 115 -0.51 -4.90 12.75
N THR A 116 -0.09 -5.11 11.49
CA THR A 116 -0.24 -6.40 10.82
C THR A 116 0.61 -7.48 11.47
N ASN A 117 1.86 -7.19 11.86
CA ASN A 117 2.71 -8.19 12.52
C ASN A 117 2.28 -8.45 13.96
N THR A 118 1.74 -7.46 14.67
CA THR A 118 1.15 -7.69 16.00
C THR A 118 -0.11 -8.55 15.89
N LEU A 119 -0.97 -8.31 14.91
CA LEU A 119 -2.14 -9.16 14.65
C LEU A 119 -1.73 -10.57 14.23
N SER A 120 -0.74 -10.72 13.34
CA SER A 120 -0.19 -12.02 12.98
C SER A 120 0.36 -12.75 14.20
N TRP A 121 1.13 -12.08 15.06
CA TRP A 121 1.58 -12.66 16.32
C TRP A 121 0.41 -13.12 17.20
N ALA A 122 -0.65 -12.34 17.28
CA ALA A 122 -1.79 -12.66 18.12
C ALA A 122 -2.60 -13.86 17.59
N LEU A 123 -2.74 -13.98 16.28
CA LEU A 123 -3.58 -14.98 15.62
C LEU A 123 -2.83 -16.28 15.26
N GLU A 124 -1.53 -16.20 14.95
CA GLU A 124 -0.75 -17.33 14.51
C GLU A 124 -0.27 -18.18 15.72
N PRO A 125 -0.70 -19.45 15.84
CA PRO A 125 -0.32 -20.31 16.97
C PRO A 125 1.18 -20.60 17.07
N ALA A 126 1.91 -20.53 15.96
CA ALA A 126 3.34 -20.81 15.93
C ALA A 126 4.18 -19.76 16.68
N TYR A 127 3.63 -18.57 16.95
CA TYR A 127 4.30 -17.57 17.80
C TYR A 127 4.03 -17.81 19.29
N ALA A 128 5.08 -17.81 20.09
CA ALA A 128 4.93 -17.74 21.55
C ALA A 128 4.19 -16.43 21.95
N LYS A 129 3.18 -16.55 22.83
CA LYS A 129 2.36 -15.40 23.29
C LYS A 129 3.08 -14.64 24.42
N THR A 130 4.30 -14.21 24.16
CA THR A 130 5.20 -13.49 25.04
C THR A 130 5.75 -12.25 24.34
N TRP A 131 6.36 -11.33 25.09
CA TRP A 131 7.05 -10.18 24.51
C TRP A 131 8.19 -10.57 23.56
N GLY A 132 8.89 -11.69 23.86
CA GLY A 132 9.88 -12.27 22.95
C GLY A 132 9.27 -12.74 21.64
N GLY A 133 8.10 -13.40 21.67
CA GLY A 133 7.38 -13.82 20.49
C GLY A 133 6.85 -12.64 19.65
N LEU A 134 6.41 -11.55 20.30
CA LEU A 134 6.08 -10.31 19.58
C LEU A 134 7.33 -9.70 18.94
N GLY A 135 8.46 -9.64 19.66
CA GLY A 135 9.73 -9.18 19.11
C GLY A 135 10.17 -10.01 17.88
N GLN A 136 9.98 -11.34 17.94
CA GLN A 136 10.22 -12.23 16.81
C GLN A 136 9.32 -11.89 15.61
N ALA A 137 8.02 -11.70 15.82
CA ALA A 137 7.07 -11.35 14.76
C ALA A 137 7.42 -10.00 14.11
N LEU A 138 7.94 -9.06 14.90
CA LEU A 138 8.37 -7.73 14.42
C LEU A 138 9.81 -7.71 13.86
N SER A 139 10.53 -8.83 13.83
CA SER A 139 11.94 -8.83 13.36
C SER A 139 12.22 -10.00 12.43
N THR A 140 12.50 -11.17 12.98
CA THR A 140 12.95 -12.36 12.24
C THR A 140 11.81 -13.16 11.63
N GLY A 141 10.59 -13.05 12.17
CA GLY A 141 9.46 -13.87 11.74
C GLY A 141 9.59 -15.33 12.17
N LEU A 142 8.79 -16.21 11.55
CA LEU A 142 8.84 -17.65 11.78
C LEU A 142 9.99 -18.32 11.02
N PRO A 143 10.61 -19.36 11.57
CA PRO A 143 11.63 -20.15 10.86
C PRO A 143 11.13 -20.69 9.52
N GLY A 144 11.98 -20.70 8.51
CA GLY A 144 11.61 -21.16 7.15
C GLY A 144 10.96 -20.08 6.27
N HIS A 145 10.75 -18.88 6.78
CA HIS A 145 10.25 -17.75 6.02
C HIS A 145 11.28 -16.60 5.98
N LEU A 146 11.10 -15.69 5.03
CA LEU A 146 11.92 -14.46 4.99
C LEU A 146 11.74 -13.65 6.27
N PRO A 147 12.81 -13.03 6.79
CA PRO A 147 12.71 -12.17 7.96
C PRO A 147 11.69 -11.05 7.77
N THR A 148 10.84 -10.82 8.78
CA THR A 148 9.74 -9.86 8.70
C THR A 148 10.23 -8.43 8.44
N TRP A 149 11.41 -8.07 8.97
CA TRP A 149 12.02 -6.76 8.72
C TRP A 149 12.30 -6.49 7.23
N THR A 150 12.49 -7.53 6.41
CA THR A 150 12.68 -7.39 4.95
C THR A 150 11.42 -6.83 4.28
N PHE A 151 10.24 -7.31 4.71
CA PHE A 151 8.95 -6.79 4.24
C PHE A 151 8.75 -5.34 4.67
N PHE A 152 9.17 -4.99 5.90
CA PHE A 152 9.14 -3.62 6.38
C PHE A 152 10.00 -2.68 5.54
N ARG A 153 11.26 -3.04 5.35
CA ARG A 153 12.21 -2.25 4.56
C ARG A 153 11.66 -1.98 3.16
N ASN A 154 11.23 -3.02 2.47
CA ASN A 154 10.76 -2.91 1.09
C ASN A 154 9.41 -2.17 1.02
N GLY A 155 8.49 -2.43 1.94
CA GLY A 155 7.22 -1.73 2.04
C GLY A 155 7.41 -0.23 2.33
N LEU A 156 8.35 0.12 3.20
CA LEU A 156 8.68 1.51 3.50
C LEU A 156 9.31 2.21 2.29
N MET A 157 10.24 1.55 1.59
CA MET A 157 10.81 2.05 0.33
C MET A 157 9.73 2.28 -0.72
N ALA A 158 8.84 1.29 -0.92
CA ALA A 158 7.70 1.42 -1.83
C ALA A 158 6.80 2.60 -1.45
N GLN A 159 6.49 2.75 -0.16
CA GLN A 159 5.67 3.84 0.34
C GLN A 159 6.28 5.20 0.03
N VAL A 160 7.58 5.38 0.27
CA VAL A 160 8.31 6.62 -0.03
C VAL A 160 8.28 6.92 -1.53
N VAL A 161 8.74 5.97 -2.35
CA VAL A 161 8.87 6.16 -3.81
C VAL A 161 7.51 6.43 -4.46
N PHE A 162 6.52 5.57 -4.21
CA PHE A 162 5.22 5.71 -4.85
C PHE A 162 4.43 6.92 -4.33
N SER A 163 4.57 7.29 -3.04
CA SER A 163 3.95 8.52 -2.55
C SER A 163 4.54 9.77 -3.21
N LEU A 164 5.85 9.83 -3.42
CA LEU A 164 6.48 10.93 -4.15
C LEU A 164 5.98 10.99 -5.60
N VAL A 165 5.89 9.86 -6.29
CA VAL A 165 5.38 9.79 -7.67
C VAL A 165 3.92 10.27 -7.74
N PHE A 166 3.04 9.77 -6.86
CA PHE A 166 1.62 10.14 -6.88
C PHE A 166 1.38 11.61 -6.50
N LEU A 167 2.07 12.09 -5.46
CA LEU A 167 1.95 13.48 -5.04
C LEU A 167 2.55 14.43 -6.08
N GLY A 168 3.68 14.07 -6.69
CA GLY A 168 4.30 14.84 -7.77
C GLY A 168 3.40 14.93 -8.99
N ALA A 169 2.85 13.82 -9.46
CA ALA A 169 1.89 13.78 -10.57
C ALA A 169 0.63 14.62 -10.27
N TYR A 170 0.09 14.51 -9.07
CA TYR A 170 -1.08 15.28 -8.66
C TYR A 170 -0.81 16.78 -8.64
N GLN A 171 0.36 17.22 -8.16
CA GLN A 171 0.75 18.62 -8.17
C GLN A 171 0.95 19.15 -9.59
N ALA A 172 1.61 18.37 -10.47
CA ALA A 172 1.81 18.76 -11.87
C ALA A 172 0.47 19.02 -12.59
N VAL A 173 -0.52 18.14 -12.39
CA VAL A 173 -1.86 18.31 -12.97
C VAL A 173 -2.56 19.57 -12.43
N LYS A 174 -2.36 19.94 -11.16
CA LYS A 174 -2.95 21.16 -10.58
C LYS A 174 -2.35 22.47 -11.10
N ILE A 175 -1.08 22.46 -11.48
CA ILE A 175 -0.34 23.67 -11.91
C ILE A 175 -0.71 24.03 -13.36
N HIS A 176 -0.83 23.04 -14.25
CA HIS A 176 -1.10 23.26 -15.67
C HIS A 176 -2.39 24.04 -16.01
N PRO A 177 -3.55 23.83 -15.38
CA PRO A 177 -4.75 24.63 -15.69
C PRO A 177 -4.63 26.10 -15.29
N LYS A 178 -3.89 26.43 -14.23
CA LYS A 178 -3.68 27.82 -13.78
C LYS A 178 -2.83 28.62 -14.78
N GLN A 179 -1.82 27.99 -15.38
CA GLN A 179 -0.99 28.63 -16.40
C GLN A 179 -1.74 28.87 -17.72
N LYS A 180 -2.62 27.92 -18.15
CA LYS A 180 -3.47 28.13 -19.32
C LYS A 180 -4.47 29.26 -19.15
N ALA A 181 -5.06 29.41 -17.96
CA ALA A 181 -5.99 30.50 -17.67
C ALA A 181 -5.29 31.88 -17.61
N ALA A 182 -4.07 31.96 -17.08
CA ALA A 182 -3.28 33.19 -17.00
C ALA A 182 -2.75 33.63 -18.38
N GLY A 183 -2.42 32.69 -19.28
CA GLY A 183 -1.97 33.01 -20.66
C GLY A 183 -3.10 33.34 -21.64
N ALA A 184 -4.37 33.11 -21.28
CA ALA A 184 -5.53 33.43 -22.12
C ALA A 184 -6.12 34.82 -21.81
N SER A 185 -5.55 35.54 -20.84
CA SER A 185 -5.98 36.91 -20.40
C SER A 185 -5.03 38.03 -20.89
N VAL A 186 -4.12 37.71 -21.82
CA VAL A 186 -3.25 38.65 -22.54
C VAL A 186 -3.64 38.69 -23.99
#